data_11e3f0b1ee2ff0d8c3a98fa6fa84e2e5
#
_entry.id   11e3f0b1ee2ff0d8c3a98fa6fa84e2e5
#
_cell.length_a   1.000
_cell.length_b   1.000
_cell.length_c   1.000
_cell.angle_alpha   90.00
_cell.angle_beta   90.00
_cell.angle_gamma   90.00
#
_symmetry.space_group_name_H-M   'P 1'
#
loop_
_entity.id
_entity.type
_entity.pdbx_description
1 polymer ?
#
loop_
_entity_poly.entity_id
_entity_poly.type
_entity_poly.pdbx_seq_one_letter_code
_entity_poly.pdbx_strand_id
1 'polypeptide(L)'
;TISSSSGKFGFFLRSSYSASKFAQVGFFESLRLEEEKNNIFISIVFPFLVKTNISFNAISENGIANLKNDPLIEKGISPEKCAQDIIDGIMDQKKEIFSGGKGAWILNVKRFFPELFFKIMRKQKPD
;
A
#
# COMPACT_ATOMS: atom_id res chain seq x y z
N THR A 1 5.84 -4.34 9.72
CA THR A 1 5.27 -2.99 9.55
C THR A 1 4.22 -2.95 8.44
N ILE A 2 3.22 -2.07 8.57
CA ILE A 2 2.18 -1.88 7.55
C ILE A 2 2.44 -0.58 6.79
N SER A 3 2.91 -0.72 5.55
CA SER A 3 3.07 0.39 4.61
C SER A 3 1.79 0.56 3.76
N SER A 4 1.92 0.61 2.45
CA SER A 4 0.84 0.73 1.47
C SER A 4 1.39 0.41 0.10
N SER A 5 0.53 0.14 -0.88
CA SER A 5 0.92 0.19 -2.30
C SER A 5 1.54 1.54 -2.68
N SER A 6 1.17 2.62 -1.97
CA SER A 6 1.80 3.96 -2.11
C SER A 6 3.26 4.00 -1.65
N GLY A 7 3.77 2.98 -0.97
CA GLY A 7 5.20 2.80 -0.69
C GLY A 7 5.99 2.18 -1.86
N LYS A 8 5.30 1.76 -2.91
CA LYS A 8 5.92 1.20 -4.12
C LYS A 8 5.74 2.10 -5.34
N PHE A 9 4.72 2.95 -5.37
CA PHE A 9 4.49 3.94 -6.42
C PHE A 9 3.60 5.08 -5.93
N GLY A 10 3.71 6.24 -6.60
CA GLY A 10 2.92 7.43 -6.27
C GLY A 10 1.52 7.39 -6.88
N PHE A 11 0.58 8.02 -6.18
CA PHE A 11 -0.79 8.25 -6.65
C PHE A 11 -1.07 9.74 -6.79
N PHE A 12 -2.06 10.09 -7.63
CA PHE A 12 -2.56 11.46 -7.72
C PHE A 12 -3.01 11.96 -6.35
N LEU A 13 -2.70 13.22 -6.06
CA LEU A 13 -3.09 13.93 -4.83
C LEU A 13 -2.62 13.22 -3.53
N ARG A 14 -1.58 12.38 -3.61
CA ARG A 14 -1.04 11.60 -2.49
C ARG A 14 0.48 11.74 -2.34
N SER A 15 1.07 12.86 -2.80
CA SER A 15 2.53 13.03 -2.79
C SER A 15 3.15 12.89 -1.40
N SER A 16 2.64 13.60 -0.40
CA SER A 16 3.12 13.52 0.99
C SER A 16 2.89 12.14 1.61
N TYR A 17 1.70 11.56 1.38
CA TYR A 17 1.40 10.21 1.82
C TYR A 17 2.33 9.18 1.19
N SER A 18 2.52 9.23 -0.13
CA SER A 18 3.45 8.33 -0.83
C SER A 18 4.87 8.52 -0.31
N ALA A 19 5.35 9.75 -0.13
CA ALA A 19 6.67 10.03 0.43
C ALA A 19 6.86 9.37 1.81
N SER A 20 5.86 9.50 2.71
CA SER A 20 5.91 8.87 4.03
C SER A 20 5.95 7.33 3.95
N LYS A 21 5.21 6.74 3.01
CA LYS A 21 5.18 5.28 2.82
C LYS A 21 6.43 4.73 2.16
N PHE A 22 7.07 5.48 1.25
CA PHE A 22 8.40 5.15 0.73
C PHE A 22 9.48 5.24 1.82
N ALA A 23 9.43 6.29 2.68
CA ALA A 23 10.34 6.42 3.80
C ALA A 23 10.25 5.22 4.76
N GLN A 24 9.03 4.75 5.06
CA GLN A 24 8.82 3.51 5.82
C GLN A 24 9.52 2.31 5.17
N VAL A 25 9.39 2.14 3.86
CA VAL A 25 10.00 1.01 3.15
C VAL A 25 11.52 1.06 3.30
N GLY A 26 12.15 2.20 2.96
CA GLY A 26 13.59 2.35 3.06
C GLY A 26 14.12 2.12 4.48
N PHE A 27 13.43 2.68 5.49
CA PHE A 27 13.79 2.48 6.89
C PHE A 27 13.77 1.00 7.30
N PHE A 28 12.66 0.30 7.03
CA PHE A 28 12.51 -1.09 7.45
C PHE A 28 13.32 -2.09 6.60
N GLU A 29 13.66 -1.74 5.36
CA GLU A 29 14.61 -2.53 4.57
C GLU A 29 16.04 -2.44 5.16
N SER A 30 16.47 -1.24 5.57
CA SER A 30 17.76 -1.04 6.23
C SER A 30 17.80 -1.76 7.57
N LEU A 31 16.78 -1.55 8.40
CA LEU A 31 16.68 -2.19 9.73
C LEU A 31 16.68 -3.73 9.63
N ARG A 32 16.08 -4.30 8.58
CA ARG A 32 16.12 -5.75 8.34
C ARG A 32 17.55 -6.27 8.18
N LEU A 33 18.40 -5.52 7.48
CA LEU A 33 19.80 -5.90 7.28
C LEU A 33 20.61 -5.72 8.57
N GLU A 34 20.35 -4.64 9.30
CA GLU A 34 21.04 -4.33 10.55
C GLU A 34 20.76 -5.36 11.66
N GLU A 35 19.52 -5.83 11.73
CA GLU A 35 19.02 -6.70 12.78
C GLU A 35 19.02 -8.21 12.43
N GLU A 36 19.49 -8.59 11.26
CA GLU A 36 19.49 -9.99 10.80
C GLU A 36 20.19 -10.90 11.80
N LYS A 37 21.35 -10.47 12.34
CA LYS A 37 22.13 -11.23 13.34
C LYS A 37 21.45 -11.36 14.70
N ASN A 38 20.45 -10.55 14.98
CA ASN A 38 19.69 -10.54 16.22
C ASN A 38 18.42 -11.42 16.14
N ASN A 39 18.26 -12.19 15.07
CA ASN A 39 17.08 -13.03 14.77
C ASN A 39 15.76 -12.23 14.75
N ILE A 40 15.82 -10.95 14.39
CA ILE A 40 14.64 -10.11 14.21
C ILE A 40 14.20 -10.20 12.74
N PHE A 41 13.01 -10.74 12.53
CA PHE A 41 12.43 -10.87 11.21
C PHE A 41 11.48 -9.71 10.90
N ILE A 42 11.72 -8.99 9.80
CA ILE A 42 10.94 -7.81 9.41
C ILE A 42 10.18 -8.08 8.12
N SER A 43 8.85 -8.11 8.21
CA SER A 43 7.93 -8.12 7.09
C SER A 43 7.39 -6.71 6.83
N ILE A 44 7.36 -6.29 5.56
CA ILE A 44 6.72 -5.05 5.13
C ILE A 44 5.44 -5.42 4.38
N VAL A 45 4.32 -4.93 4.86
CA VAL A 45 3.01 -5.19 4.27
C VAL A 45 2.62 -4.05 3.34
N PHE A 46 2.13 -4.40 2.16
CA PHE A 46 1.65 -3.46 1.14
C PHE A 46 0.17 -3.73 0.83
N PRO A 47 -0.76 -3.22 1.65
CA PRO A 47 -2.16 -3.29 1.30
C PRO A 47 -2.44 -2.44 0.06
N PHE A 48 -3.29 -2.96 -0.82
CA PHE A 48 -3.88 -2.19 -1.93
C PHE A 48 -5.19 -1.57 -1.49
N LEU A 49 -6.29 -1.96 -2.11
CA LEU A 49 -7.61 -1.48 -1.77
C LEU A 49 -8.24 -2.44 -0.74
N VAL A 50 -8.47 -1.94 0.45
CA VAL A 50 -9.16 -2.66 1.52
C VAL A 50 -10.42 -1.90 1.87
N LYS A 51 -11.56 -2.58 1.87
CA LYS A 51 -12.86 -2.00 2.14
C LYS A 51 -12.98 -1.59 3.61
N THR A 52 -12.73 -0.34 3.89
CA THR A 52 -12.76 0.24 5.24
C THR A 52 -13.38 1.64 5.22
N ASN A 53 -13.72 2.17 6.37
CA ASN A 53 -14.23 3.53 6.53
C ASN A 53 -13.14 4.61 6.49
N ILE A 54 -11.94 4.30 6.00
CA ILE A 54 -10.81 5.24 6.01
C ILE A 54 -11.11 6.52 5.22
N SER A 55 -11.77 6.40 4.07
CA SER A 55 -12.14 7.57 3.25
C SER A 55 -13.26 8.37 3.88
N PHE A 56 -14.21 7.70 4.51
CA PHE A 56 -15.31 8.33 5.23
C PHE A 56 -14.80 9.18 6.40
N ASN A 57 -13.81 8.66 7.13
CA ASN A 57 -13.21 9.33 8.29
C ASN A 57 -12.05 10.26 7.92
N ALA A 58 -11.67 10.34 6.64
CA ALA A 58 -10.60 11.21 6.20
C ALA A 58 -10.97 12.69 6.41
N ILE A 59 -10.00 13.48 6.87
CA ILE A 59 -10.17 14.92 7.03
C ILE A 59 -9.84 15.59 5.69
N SER A 60 -10.74 16.43 5.19
CA SER A 60 -10.54 17.24 4.00
C SER A 60 -9.55 18.39 4.28
N GLU A 61 -9.12 19.09 3.24
CA GLU A 61 -8.25 20.27 3.34
C GLU A 61 -8.83 21.38 4.23
N ASN A 62 -10.15 21.41 4.39
CA ASN A 62 -10.86 22.38 5.23
C ASN A 62 -11.04 21.90 6.69
N GLY A 63 -10.40 20.80 7.10
CA GLY A 63 -10.49 20.24 8.44
C GLY A 63 -11.81 19.54 8.75
N ILE A 64 -12.68 19.33 7.76
CA ILE A 64 -13.99 18.69 7.91
C ILE A 64 -13.89 17.23 7.44
N ALA A 65 -14.56 16.32 8.13
CA ALA A 65 -14.62 14.92 7.72
C ALA A 65 -15.25 14.78 6.32
N ASN A 66 -14.63 13.93 5.48
CA ASN A 66 -15.03 13.77 4.08
C ASN A 66 -16.47 13.22 3.94
N LEU A 67 -16.90 12.36 4.87
CA LEU A 67 -18.21 11.70 4.93
C LEU A 67 -18.64 11.01 3.61
N LYS A 68 -17.68 10.71 2.75
CA LYS A 68 -17.90 10.00 1.48
C LYS A 68 -16.93 8.84 1.36
N ASN A 69 -17.43 7.69 0.95
CA ASN A 69 -16.60 6.55 0.61
C ASN A 69 -16.01 6.74 -0.78
N ASP A 70 -14.72 6.41 -0.92
CA ASP A 70 -14.09 6.34 -2.22
C ASP A 70 -14.60 5.09 -2.97
N PRO A 71 -15.20 5.23 -4.16
CA PRO A 71 -15.71 4.10 -4.94
C PRO A 71 -14.65 3.04 -5.27
N LEU A 72 -13.37 3.40 -5.28
CA LEU A 72 -12.27 2.45 -5.48
C LEU A 72 -12.07 1.58 -4.25
N ILE A 73 -12.18 2.16 -3.04
CA ILE A 73 -12.05 1.44 -1.77
C ILE A 73 -13.19 0.43 -1.61
N GLU A 74 -14.40 0.77 -2.05
CA GLU A 74 -15.55 -0.15 -2.02
C GLU A 74 -15.34 -1.42 -2.89
N LYS A 75 -14.46 -1.36 -3.89
CA LYS A 75 -14.07 -2.51 -4.72
C LYS A 75 -12.92 -3.32 -4.12
N GLY A 76 -12.42 -2.91 -2.97
CA GLY A 76 -11.31 -3.57 -2.28
C GLY A 76 -11.70 -4.92 -1.66
N ILE A 77 -10.70 -5.62 -1.17
CA ILE A 77 -10.90 -6.85 -0.38
C ILE A 77 -11.45 -6.51 1.00
N SER A 78 -12.04 -7.49 1.70
CA SER A 78 -12.48 -7.27 3.07
C SER A 78 -11.29 -7.11 4.04
N PRO A 79 -11.48 -6.42 5.17
CA PRO A 79 -10.46 -6.31 6.22
C PRO A 79 -9.99 -7.68 6.74
N GLU A 80 -10.92 -8.65 6.86
CA GLU A 80 -10.62 -10.01 7.33
C GLU A 80 -9.69 -10.73 6.35
N LYS A 81 -9.96 -10.60 5.04
CA LYS A 81 -9.08 -11.18 4.01
C LYS A 81 -7.71 -10.52 4.03
N CYS A 82 -7.63 -9.21 4.22
CA CYS A 82 -6.36 -8.50 4.36
C CYS A 82 -5.59 -9.00 5.59
N ALA A 83 -6.25 -9.14 6.73
CA ALA A 83 -5.64 -9.66 7.95
C ALA A 83 -5.13 -11.09 7.76
N GLN A 84 -5.89 -11.96 7.10
CA GLN A 84 -5.46 -13.33 6.80
C GLN A 84 -4.22 -13.35 5.90
N ASP A 85 -4.20 -12.56 4.81
CA ASP A 85 -3.02 -12.44 3.93
C ASP A 85 -1.77 -12.03 4.70
N ILE A 86 -1.92 -11.13 5.70
CA ILE A 86 -0.83 -10.66 6.54
C ILE A 86 -0.31 -11.79 7.44
N ILE A 87 -1.22 -12.49 8.11
CA ILE A 87 -0.87 -13.60 9.01
C ILE A 87 -0.15 -14.70 8.23
N ASP A 88 -0.71 -15.13 7.10
CA ASP A 88 -0.12 -16.16 6.24
C ASP A 88 1.28 -15.73 5.76
N GLY A 89 1.42 -14.47 5.35
CA GLY A 89 2.71 -13.93 4.92
C GLY A 89 3.75 -13.87 6.03
N ILE A 90 3.34 -13.59 7.26
CA ILE A 90 4.24 -13.60 8.44
C ILE A 90 4.64 -15.04 8.77
N MET A 91 3.69 -15.97 8.76
CA MET A 91 3.98 -17.40 9.01
C MET A 91 4.92 -17.99 7.97
N ASP A 92 4.79 -17.57 6.72
CA ASP A 92 5.70 -17.93 5.61
C ASP A 92 7.03 -17.15 5.62
N GLN A 93 7.27 -16.30 6.60
CA GLN A 93 8.45 -15.43 6.70
C GLN A 93 8.70 -14.58 5.43
N LYS A 94 7.63 -14.10 4.79
CA LYS A 94 7.76 -13.24 3.62
C LYS A 94 8.29 -11.86 4.00
N LYS A 95 9.35 -11.43 3.32
CA LYS A 95 9.93 -10.09 3.49
C LYS A 95 8.99 -8.97 3.05
N GLU A 96 8.20 -9.25 2.02
CA GLU A 96 7.17 -8.36 1.48
C GLU A 96 5.85 -9.12 1.36
N ILE A 97 4.79 -8.54 1.88
CA ILE A 97 3.44 -9.12 1.87
C ILE A 97 2.52 -8.18 1.11
N PHE A 98 1.99 -8.63 -0.01
CA PHE A 98 1.04 -7.88 -0.82
C PHE A 98 -0.37 -8.40 -0.55
N SER A 99 -1.26 -7.50 -0.10
CA SER A 99 -2.67 -7.81 0.11
C SER A 99 -3.56 -6.87 -0.69
N GLY A 100 -4.58 -7.39 -1.34
CA GLY A 100 -5.47 -6.62 -2.23
C GLY A 100 -5.65 -7.26 -3.61
N GLY A 101 -5.40 -8.57 -3.70
CA GLY A 101 -5.72 -9.40 -4.86
C GLY A 101 -4.94 -9.01 -6.12
N LYS A 102 -5.66 -8.87 -7.24
CA LYS A 102 -5.03 -8.63 -8.56
C LYS A 102 -4.27 -7.31 -8.68
N GLY A 103 -4.37 -6.41 -7.69
CA GLY A 103 -3.66 -5.12 -7.72
C GLY A 103 -2.12 -5.24 -7.70
N ALA A 104 -1.59 -6.32 -7.14
CA ALA A 104 -0.13 -6.51 -7.02
C ALA A 104 0.61 -6.62 -8.37
N TRP A 105 -0.07 -7.08 -9.45
CA TRP A 105 0.55 -7.19 -10.79
C TRP A 105 1.05 -5.85 -11.32
N ILE A 106 0.44 -4.73 -10.92
CA ILE A 106 0.82 -3.38 -11.37
C ILE A 106 2.25 -3.03 -11.00
N LEU A 107 2.79 -3.63 -9.94
CA LEU A 107 4.17 -3.44 -9.50
C LEU A 107 5.16 -4.01 -10.52
N ASN A 108 4.85 -5.17 -11.09
CA ASN A 108 5.65 -5.76 -12.16
C ASN A 108 5.59 -4.91 -13.43
N VAL A 109 4.40 -4.37 -13.76
CA VAL A 109 4.26 -3.42 -14.88
C VAL A 109 5.13 -2.19 -14.64
N LYS A 110 5.12 -1.60 -13.45
CA LYS A 110 6.00 -0.47 -13.12
C LYS A 110 7.47 -0.82 -13.30
N ARG A 111 7.90 -2.00 -12.85
CA ARG A 111 9.30 -2.42 -12.89
C ARG A 111 9.81 -2.66 -14.30
N PHE A 112 9.04 -3.35 -15.12
CA PHE A 112 9.49 -3.81 -16.44
C PHE A 112 9.00 -2.94 -17.60
N PHE A 113 7.88 -2.22 -17.42
CA PHE A 113 7.22 -1.41 -18.43
C PHE A 113 6.77 -0.06 -17.86
N PRO A 114 7.71 0.82 -17.44
CA PRO A 114 7.37 2.05 -16.73
C PRO A 114 6.46 2.98 -17.54
N GLU A 115 6.66 3.10 -18.84
CA GLU A 115 5.80 3.92 -19.69
C GLU A 115 4.34 3.43 -19.72
N LEU A 116 4.16 2.10 -19.81
CA LEU A 116 2.84 1.50 -19.74
C LEU A 116 2.20 1.73 -18.36
N PHE A 117 2.98 1.61 -17.30
CA PHE A 117 2.52 1.91 -15.95
C PHE A 117 1.98 3.34 -15.86
N PHE A 118 2.76 4.34 -16.29
CA PHE A 118 2.32 5.74 -16.23
C PHE A 118 1.11 6.01 -17.13
N LYS A 119 1.00 5.33 -18.28
CA LYS A 119 -0.20 5.41 -19.13
C LYS A 119 -1.45 4.87 -18.42
N ILE A 120 -1.33 3.78 -17.68
CA ILE A 120 -2.42 3.22 -16.87
C ILE A 120 -2.78 4.18 -15.73
N MET A 121 -1.76 4.69 -15.01
CA MET A 121 -1.98 5.56 -13.85
C MET A 121 -2.62 6.90 -14.21
N ARG A 122 -2.32 7.46 -15.40
CA ARG A 122 -2.98 8.69 -15.87
C ARG A 122 -4.51 8.56 -16.01
N LYS A 123 -5.01 7.34 -16.24
CA LYS A 123 -6.46 7.07 -16.30
C LYS A 123 -7.12 7.03 -14.92
N GLN A 124 -6.32 7.01 -13.85
CA GLN A 124 -6.79 7.03 -12.45
C GLN A 124 -6.83 8.46 -11.89
N LYS A 125 -6.64 9.49 -12.73
CA LYS A 125 -6.75 10.87 -12.29
C LYS A 125 -8.18 11.11 -11.78
N PRO A 126 -8.36 11.59 -10.54
CA PRO A 126 -9.67 12.05 -10.08
C PRO A 126 -10.11 13.27 -10.89
N ASP A 127 -11.41 13.37 -11.12
CA ASP A 127 -12.04 14.52 -11.78
C ASP A 127 -11.94 15.77 -10.92
#